data_793b047729224ce50a607d7fa94773a7
#
_entry.id   793b047729224ce50a607d7fa94773a7
#
_cell.length_a   1.000
_cell.length_b   1.000
_cell.length_c   1.000
_cell.angle_alpha   90.00
_cell.angle_beta   90.00
_cell.angle_gamma   90.00
#
_symmetry.space_group_name_H-M   'P 1'
#
loop_
_entity.id
_entity.type
_entity.pdbx_description
1 polymer ?
#
loop_
_entity_poly.entity_id
_entity_poly.type
_entity_poly.pdbx_seq_one_letter_code
_entity_poly.pdbx_strand_id
1 'polypeptide(L)'
;MILLLSLAAPVDTGWTFYTPYSIDTGTNVILVTFGVFVLGFSSILTGINFIVSMHKLRAPGLTWDRLPLFCWAAYATSLLQVLATPVVGITLLLLIGERYFGLGFFDPAKGGDPVLFQHFFWFYSHPAVYIMILPAMGIISEVIPVFSRKPIFGYKAIAYSSLAIALISFLVWGHHMFTSGQSKLINIIFSVITFAVAVPTAIKVFNWLWTMYKGSVELSAAMLYSLAFIFLFTIGGLTGLFLGALAADVHLHDTYFVVAHMHYVMIGGTVFGLFSAIHFWYPKMWGKMFDEFKAKIAFTLIFIGFNIVFFPQFILGTQGMPRRYFNYAPEFETLHQLSTYGTWILGVGFIYMLYTLFKPVGAADSNPYRSVSLEWQMPSPPPTLNFKEIPTVTTSTYDYGTKVEQEA
;
A
#
# COMPACT_ATOMS: atom_id res chain seq x y z
N MET A 1 3.05 18.55 -16.53
CA MET A 1 2.57 19.04 -17.84
C MET A 1 1.38 18.24 -18.37
N ILE A 2 1.46 16.91 -18.53
CA ILE A 2 0.34 16.07 -19.01
C ILE A 2 -0.89 16.23 -18.14
N LEU A 3 -0.75 16.24 -16.79
CA LEU A 3 -1.85 16.46 -15.86
C LEU A 3 -2.51 17.85 -16.07
N LEU A 4 -1.74 18.91 -16.29
CA LEU A 4 -2.27 20.26 -16.54
C LEU A 4 -3.01 20.34 -17.88
N LEU A 5 -2.52 19.66 -18.90
CA LEU A 5 -3.21 19.57 -20.19
C LEU A 5 -4.52 18.76 -20.08
N SER A 6 -4.57 17.72 -19.22
CA SER A 6 -5.78 16.96 -18.99
C SER A 6 -6.85 17.71 -18.17
N LEU A 7 -6.49 18.78 -17.46
CA LEU A 7 -7.46 19.62 -16.76
C LEU A 7 -8.33 20.47 -17.73
N ALA A 8 -7.82 20.77 -18.91
CA ALA A 8 -8.58 21.51 -19.94
C ALA A 8 -9.68 20.65 -20.59
N ALA A 9 -9.50 19.32 -20.61
CA ALA A 9 -10.49 18.34 -21.06
C ALA A 9 -10.38 17.09 -20.16
N PRO A 10 -11.07 17.08 -19.03
CA PRO A 10 -10.95 16.01 -18.02
C PRO A 10 -11.39 14.66 -18.58
N VAL A 11 -10.81 13.59 -18.03
CA VAL A 11 -11.15 12.21 -18.38
C VAL A 11 -12.31 11.74 -17.52
N ASP A 12 -13.28 11.08 -18.14
CA ASP A 12 -14.51 10.58 -17.52
C ASP A 12 -14.59 9.04 -17.40
N THR A 13 -13.52 8.32 -17.78
CA THR A 13 -13.50 6.85 -17.84
C THR A 13 -13.36 6.15 -16.48
N GLY A 14 -13.17 6.89 -15.40
CA GLY A 14 -12.65 6.34 -14.15
C GLY A 14 -11.18 5.86 -14.30
N TRP A 15 -10.56 5.46 -13.20
CA TRP A 15 -9.13 5.11 -13.13
C TRP A 15 -8.76 3.80 -13.87
N THR A 16 -9.74 2.95 -14.17
CA THR A 16 -9.54 1.67 -14.85
C THR A 16 -9.52 1.76 -16.37
N PHE A 17 -9.99 2.86 -16.96
CA PHE A 17 -10.05 3.06 -18.41
C PHE A 17 -10.75 1.92 -19.18
N TYR A 18 -11.80 1.34 -18.63
CA TYR A 18 -12.48 0.18 -19.26
C TYR A 18 -13.00 0.50 -20.64
N THR A 19 -12.73 -0.43 -21.55
CA THR A 19 -13.28 -0.47 -22.92
C THR A 19 -14.67 -1.14 -22.90
N PRO A 20 -15.58 -0.80 -23.82
CA PRO A 20 -15.40 0.10 -24.98
C PRO A 20 -15.49 1.59 -24.66
N TYR A 21 -16.03 2.01 -23.51
CA TYR A 21 -16.27 3.41 -23.19
C TYR A 21 -15.01 4.31 -23.34
N SER A 22 -13.86 3.84 -22.89
CA SER A 22 -12.60 4.58 -23.04
C SER A 22 -12.11 4.71 -24.48
N ILE A 23 -12.64 3.91 -25.41
CA ILE A 23 -12.37 4.03 -26.83
C ILE A 23 -13.22 5.15 -27.43
N ASP A 24 -14.50 5.24 -27.06
CA ASP A 24 -15.51 6.07 -27.74
C ASP A 24 -15.67 7.47 -27.14
N THR A 25 -15.37 7.65 -25.82
CA THR A 25 -15.52 8.97 -25.17
C THR A 25 -14.70 10.06 -25.86
N GLY A 26 -15.28 11.26 -25.96
CA GLY A 26 -14.59 12.45 -26.50
C GLY A 26 -13.53 13.07 -25.59
N THR A 27 -13.30 12.52 -24.39
CA THR A 27 -12.38 13.07 -23.40
C THR A 27 -10.91 12.68 -23.65
N ASN A 28 -9.97 13.32 -22.94
CA ASN A 28 -8.51 13.22 -23.20
C ASN A 28 -7.86 11.92 -22.68
N VAL A 29 -8.44 10.77 -22.99
CA VAL A 29 -7.92 9.45 -22.59
C VAL A 29 -6.48 9.25 -23.03
N ILE A 30 -6.11 9.65 -24.25
CA ILE A 30 -4.76 9.45 -24.82
C ILE A 30 -3.69 10.13 -23.96
N LEU A 31 -3.89 11.40 -23.56
CA LEU A 31 -2.89 12.14 -22.78
C LEU A 31 -2.68 11.55 -21.40
N VAL A 32 -3.74 11.13 -20.73
CA VAL A 32 -3.65 10.56 -19.38
C VAL A 32 -3.03 9.16 -19.42
N THR A 33 -3.46 8.30 -20.34
CA THR A 33 -2.90 6.95 -20.49
C THR A 33 -1.43 6.98 -20.93
N PHE A 34 -1.04 7.92 -21.80
CA PHE A 34 0.37 8.15 -22.15
C PHE A 34 1.18 8.63 -20.93
N GLY A 35 0.59 9.50 -20.08
CA GLY A 35 1.22 9.92 -18.82
C GLY A 35 1.47 8.75 -17.87
N VAL A 36 0.50 7.86 -17.73
CA VAL A 36 0.66 6.63 -16.91
C VAL A 36 1.71 5.69 -17.51
N PHE A 37 1.74 5.55 -18.84
CA PHE A 37 2.78 4.80 -19.55
C PHE A 37 4.19 5.32 -19.24
N VAL A 38 4.41 6.64 -19.28
CA VAL A 38 5.70 7.27 -18.95
C VAL A 38 6.06 7.03 -17.48
N LEU A 39 5.08 7.13 -16.55
CA LEU A 39 5.30 6.82 -15.13
C LEU A 39 5.71 5.36 -14.91
N GLY A 40 5.29 4.45 -15.78
CA GLY A 40 5.70 3.04 -15.75
C GLY A 40 7.22 2.87 -15.83
N PHE A 41 7.93 3.66 -16.63
CA PHE A 41 9.40 3.63 -16.68
C PHE A 41 10.03 4.01 -15.34
N SER A 42 9.49 5.03 -14.66
CA SER A 42 9.98 5.39 -13.32
C SER A 42 9.84 4.24 -12.34
N SER A 43 8.71 3.55 -12.37
CA SER A 43 8.46 2.37 -11.52
C SER A 43 9.46 1.25 -11.80
N ILE A 44 9.65 0.89 -13.08
CA ILE A 44 10.59 -0.17 -13.50
C ILE A 44 12.02 0.17 -13.09
N LEU A 45 12.49 1.39 -13.40
CA LEU A 45 13.84 1.83 -13.07
C LEU A 45 14.10 1.87 -11.57
N THR A 46 13.11 2.28 -10.76
CA THR A 46 13.17 2.22 -9.30
C THR A 46 13.31 0.78 -8.82
N GLY A 47 12.51 -0.14 -9.37
CA GLY A 47 12.60 -1.56 -9.04
C GLY A 47 13.97 -2.14 -9.36
N ILE A 48 14.51 -1.87 -10.56
CA ILE A 48 15.85 -2.30 -10.95
C ILE A 48 16.91 -1.74 -9.99
N ASN A 49 16.82 -0.45 -9.64
CA ASN A 49 17.76 0.19 -8.74
C ASN A 49 17.77 -0.49 -7.37
N PHE A 50 16.62 -0.77 -6.76
CA PHE A 50 16.57 -1.46 -5.47
C PHE A 50 17.10 -2.90 -5.56
N ILE A 51 16.74 -3.65 -6.59
CA ILE A 51 17.27 -5.00 -6.80
C ILE A 51 18.81 -4.97 -6.87
N VAL A 52 19.37 -4.11 -7.71
CA VAL A 52 20.83 -4.00 -7.88
C VAL A 52 21.49 -3.56 -6.57
N SER A 53 20.94 -2.58 -5.87
CA SER A 53 21.46 -2.08 -4.59
C SER A 53 21.53 -3.22 -3.55
N MET A 54 20.47 -4.01 -3.43
CA MET A 54 20.44 -5.13 -2.48
C MET A 54 21.38 -6.28 -2.85
N HIS A 55 21.70 -6.47 -4.12
CA HIS A 55 22.66 -7.48 -4.54
C HIS A 55 24.11 -7.02 -4.46
N LYS A 56 24.39 -5.72 -4.73
CA LYS A 56 25.75 -5.22 -4.95
C LYS A 56 26.29 -4.30 -3.84
N LEU A 57 25.39 -3.63 -3.09
CA LEU A 57 25.79 -2.55 -2.18
C LEU A 57 25.56 -2.87 -0.70
N ARG A 58 25.31 -4.12 -0.33
CA ARG A 58 25.20 -4.52 1.07
C ARG A 58 26.54 -4.37 1.79
N ALA A 59 26.48 -3.86 3.02
CA ALA A 59 27.66 -3.80 3.87
C ALA A 59 28.23 -5.21 4.14
N PRO A 60 29.56 -5.35 4.39
CA PRO A 60 30.16 -6.62 4.78
C PRO A 60 29.42 -7.25 5.97
N GLY A 61 29.13 -8.54 5.88
CA GLY A 61 28.38 -9.27 6.91
C GLY A 61 26.86 -9.06 6.92
N LEU A 62 26.33 -8.11 6.15
CA LEU A 62 24.88 -7.97 5.95
C LEU A 62 24.36 -9.03 4.95
N THR A 63 24.23 -10.25 5.45
CA THR A 63 23.69 -11.37 4.69
C THR A 63 22.18 -11.25 4.51
N TRP A 64 21.59 -12.09 3.66
CA TRP A 64 20.13 -12.13 3.50
C TRP A 64 19.39 -12.39 4.82
N ASP A 65 19.94 -13.23 5.69
CA ASP A 65 19.35 -13.54 7.01
C ASP A 65 19.51 -12.40 8.05
N ARG A 66 20.24 -11.34 7.72
CA ARG A 66 20.43 -10.15 8.55
C ARG A 66 19.87 -8.89 7.92
N LEU A 67 19.32 -9.00 6.70
CA LEU A 67 18.76 -7.86 5.98
C LEU A 67 17.51 -7.35 6.71
N PRO A 68 17.33 -6.01 6.90
CA PRO A 68 16.11 -5.46 7.46
C PRO A 68 14.86 -5.95 6.71
N LEU A 69 13.78 -6.20 7.44
CA LEU A 69 12.53 -6.70 6.83
C LEU A 69 11.90 -5.69 5.87
N PHE A 70 12.14 -4.39 6.10
CA PHE A 70 11.79 -3.36 5.13
C PHE A 70 12.51 -3.59 3.79
N CYS A 71 13.78 -3.97 3.82
CA CYS A 71 14.52 -4.29 2.59
C CYS A 71 13.95 -5.54 1.89
N TRP A 72 13.53 -6.57 2.63
CA TRP A 72 12.83 -7.73 2.05
C TRP A 72 11.51 -7.33 1.38
N ALA A 73 10.73 -6.46 2.03
CA ALA A 73 9.49 -5.94 1.46
C ALA A 73 9.75 -5.10 0.21
N ALA A 74 10.75 -4.20 0.24
CA ALA A 74 11.16 -3.41 -0.91
C ALA A 74 11.69 -4.28 -2.06
N TYR A 75 12.42 -5.36 -1.75
CA TYR A 75 12.90 -6.31 -2.76
C TYR A 75 11.73 -7.04 -3.46
N ALA A 76 10.77 -7.56 -2.68
CA ALA A 76 9.56 -8.20 -3.21
C ALA A 76 8.74 -7.22 -4.07
N THR A 77 8.56 -5.98 -3.59
CA THR A 77 7.92 -4.88 -4.34
C THR A 77 8.64 -4.61 -5.66
N SER A 78 9.96 -4.57 -5.64
CA SER A 78 10.77 -4.29 -6.84
C SER A 78 10.64 -5.38 -7.90
N LEU A 79 10.54 -6.65 -7.50
CA LEU A 79 10.24 -7.74 -8.42
C LEU A 79 8.89 -7.56 -9.10
N LEU A 80 7.86 -7.15 -8.33
CA LEU A 80 6.54 -6.85 -8.88
C LEU A 80 6.59 -5.67 -9.87
N GLN A 81 7.28 -4.59 -9.51
CA GLN A 81 7.41 -3.42 -10.38
C GLN A 81 8.04 -3.76 -11.73
N VAL A 82 9.12 -4.52 -11.72
CA VAL A 82 9.85 -4.87 -12.95
C VAL A 82 9.06 -5.84 -13.83
N LEU A 83 8.36 -6.80 -13.23
CA LEU A 83 7.66 -7.84 -13.99
C LEU A 83 6.23 -7.45 -14.41
N ALA A 84 5.49 -6.73 -13.57
CA ALA A 84 4.08 -6.41 -13.83
C ALA A 84 3.90 -5.11 -14.64
N THR A 85 4.70 -4.07 -14.37
CA THR A 85 4.51 -2.75 -15.00
C THR A 85 4.58 -2.76 -16.53
N PRO A 86 5.42 -3.57 -17.20
CA PRO A 86 5.40 -3.66 -18.66
C PRO A 86 4.04 -4.05 -19.25
N VAL A 87 3.26 -4.87 -18.56
CA VAL A 87 1.95 -5.34 -19.03
C VAL A 87 0.95 -4.19 -19.11
N VAL A 88 0.85 -3.35 -18.09
CA VAL A 88 -0.02 -2.16 -18.15
C VAL A 88 0.50 -1.15 -19.18
N GLY A 89 1.81 -1.02 -19.31
CA GLY A 89 2.41 -0.18 -20.34
C GLY A 89 1.94 -0.58 -21.73
N ILE A 90 2.01 -1.86 -22.08
CA ILE A 90 1.52 -2.40 -23.34
C ILE A 90 0.00 -2.20 -23.47
N THR A 91 -0.77 -2.47 -22.41
CA THR A 91 -2.24 -2.32 -22.40
C THR A 91 -2.64 -0.89 -22.78
N LEU A 92 -1.98 0.11 -22.18
CA LEU A 92 -2.28 1.51 -22.43
C LEU A 92 -1.83 1.95 -23.85
N LEU A 93 -0.71 1.43 -24.35
CA LEU A 93 -0.30 1.66 -25.74
C LEU A 93 -1.28 1.07 -26.73
N LEU A 94 -1.81 -0.13 -26.48
CA LEU A 94 -2.85 -0.74 -27.32
C LEU A 94 -4.13 0.11 -27.33
N LEU A 95 -4.56 0.63 -26.16
CA LEU A 95 -5.69 1.55 -26.07
C LEU A 95 -5.46 2.86 -26.83
N ILE A 96 -4.27 3.44 -26.73
CA ILE A 96 -3.89 4.63 -27.51
C ILE A 96 -3.92 4.32 -29.00
N GLY A 97 -3.35 3.18 -29.42
CA GLY A 97 -3.35 2.72 -30.80
C GLY A 97 -4.75 2.54 -31.35
N GLU A 98 -5.65 1.98 -30.56
CA GLU A 98 -7.05 1.80 -30.93
C GLU A 98 -7.77 3.12 -31.11
N ARG A 99 -7.63 4.07 -30.20
CA ARG A 99 -8.23 5.41 -30.29
C ARG A 99 -7.67 6.25 -31.44
N TYR A 100 -6.36 6.20 -31.66
CA TYR A 100 -5.69 7.09 -32.64
C TYR A 100 -5.69 6.52 -34.05
N PHE A 101 -5.44 5.21 -34.20
CA PHE A 101 -5.32 4.55 -35.49
C PHE A 101 -6.57 3.72 -35.88
N GLY A 102 -7.55 3.63 -35.00
CA GLY A 102 -8.76 2.84 -35.25
C GLY A 102 -8.54 1.32 -35.28
N LEU A 103 -7.49 0.84 -34.58
CA LEU A 103 -7.20 -0.60 -34.48
C LEU A 103 -8.31 -1.30 -33.67
N GLY A 104 -8.56 -2.57 -33.93
CA GLY A 104 -9.67 -3.32 -33.31
C GLY A 104 -9.19 -4.34 -32.28
N PHE A 105 -8.41 -3.94 -31.29
CA PHE A 105 -7.97 -4.85 -30.22
C PHE A 105 -9.08 -5.13 -29.21
N PHE A 106 -9.82 -4.11 -28.82
CA PHE A 106 -10.78 -4.14 -27.74
C PHE A 106 -12.21 -3.75 -28.18
N ASP A 107 -12.35 -3.20 -29.38
CA ASP A 107 -13.64 -2.78 -29.96
C ASP A 107 -14.37 -3.99 -30.57
N PRO A 108 -15.53 -4.41 -30.00
CA PRO A 108 -16.30 -5.54 -30.57
C PRO A 108 -16.78 -5.31 -32.01
N ALA A 109 -17.02 -4.04 -32.40
CA ALA A 109 -17.45 -3.72 -33.75
C ALA A 109 -16.37 -4.01 -34.81
N LYS A 110 -15.13 -4.13 -34.39
CA LYS A 110 -13.95 -4.45 -35.23
C LYS A 110 -13.41 -5.85 -34.99
N GLY A 111 -14.10 -6.68 -34.20
CA GLY A 111 -13.70 -8.03 -33.86
C GLY A 111 -12.78 -8.12 -32.63
N GLY A 112 -12.60 -7.01 -31.89
CA GLY A 112 -11.87 -6.98 -30.63
C GLY A 112 -12.68 -7.49 -29.44
N ASP A 113 -12.02 -7.60 -28.28
CA ASP A 113 -12.64 -8.09 -27.05
C ASP A 113 -12.37 -7.16 -25.86
N PRO A 114 -13.38 -6.47 -25.31
CA PRO A 114 -13.23 -5.62 -24.14
C PRO A 114 -12.82 -6.39 -22.86
N VAL A 115 -13.12 -7.71 -22.77
CA VAL A 115 -12.69 -8.55 -21.65
C VAL A 115 -11.17 -8.78 -21.70
N LEU A 116 -10.57 -8.82 -22.89
CA LEU A 116 -9.12 -8.87 -23.06
C LEU A 116 -8.42 -7.66 -22.43
N PHE A 117 -8.99 -6.45 -22.58
CA PHE A 117 -8.50 -5.25 -21.89
C PHE A 117 -8.52 -5.46 -20.38
N GLN A 118 -9.59 -5.98 -19.81
CA GLN A 118 -9.72 -6.23 -18.38
C GLN A 118 -8.66 -7.22 -17.89
N HIS A 119 -8.39 -8.30 -18.61
CA HIS A 119 -7.35 -9.25 -18.28
C HIS A 119 -5.96 -8.59 -18.22
N PHE A 120 -5.57 -7.84 -19.23
CA PHE A 120 -4.29 -7.14 -19.28
C PHE A 120 -4.18 -6.08 -18.20
N PHE A 121 -5.23 -5.30 -17.97
CA PHE A 121 -5.27 -4.28 -16.95
C PHE A 121 -5.09 -4.89 -15.55
N TRP A 122 -5.83 -5.95 -15.19
CA TRP A 122 -5.81 -6.55 -13.87
C TRP A 122 -4.60 -7.45 -13.64
N PHE A 123 -4.01 -8.02 -14.67
CA PHE A 123 -2.73 -8.72 -14.55
C PHE A 123 -1.63 -7.83 -13.99
N TYR A 124 -1.69 -6.53 -14.24
CA TYR A 124 -0.87 -5.53 -13.57
C TYR A 124 -1.52 -5.01 -12.28
N SER A 125 -2.78 -4.57 -12.35
CA SER A 125 -3.37 -3.74 -11.30
C SER A 125 -3.61 -4.51 -10.00
N HIS A 126 -3.71 -5.85 -10.05
CA HIS A 126 -3.68 -6.64 -8.83
C HIS A 126 -2.26 -6.72 -8.21
N PRO A 127 -1.18 -7.10 -8.92
CA PRO A 127 0.18 -6.89 -8.40
C PRO A 127 0.46 -5.46 -7.91
N ALA A 128 -0.11 -4.44 -8.53
CA ALA A 128 0.04 -3.05 -8.11
C ALA A 128 -0.49 -2.77 -6.69
N VAL A 129 -1.57 -3.41 -6.24
CA VAL A 129 -2.05 -3.26 -4.86
C VAL A 129 -1.05 -3.87 -3.86
N TYR A 130 -0.30 -4.90 -4.25
CA TYR A 130 0.80 -5.44 -3.43
C TYR A 130 2.07 -4.59 -3.52
N ILE A 131 2.35 -3.93 -4.64
CA ILE A 131 3.39 -2.88 -4.73
C ILE A 131 3.12 -1.79 -3.70
N MET A 132 1.87 -1.44 -3.46
CA MET A 132 1.50 -0.41 -2.49
C MET A 132 1.63 -0.90 -1.03
N ILE A 133 1.15 -2.09 -0.70
CA ILE A 133 1.05 -2.53 0.69
C ILE A 133 2.35 -3.14 1.25
N LEU A 134 3.15 -3.83 0.44
CA LEU A 134 4.36 -4.52 0.91
C LEU A 134 5.38 -3.57 1.59
N PRO A 135 5.69 -2.38 1.05
CA PRO A 135 6.57 -1.43 1.73
C PRO A 135 6.03 -1.02 3.10
N ALA A 136 4.73 -0.77 3.22
CA ALA A 136 4.10 -0.45 4.50
C ALA A 136 4.23 -1.60 5.50
N MET A 137 4.02 -2.85 5.07
CA MET A 137 4.26 -4.04 5.91
C MET A 137 5.73 -4.14 6.36
N GLY A 138 6.67 -3.72 5.51
CA GLY A 138 8.08 -3.60 5.85
C GLY A 138 8.31 -2.59 6.96
N ILE A 139 7.73 -1.38 6.84
CA ILE A 139 7.80 -0.33 7.86
C ILE A 139 7.29 -0.83 9.21
N ILE A 140 6.14 -1.46 9.25
CA ILE A 140 5.56 -2.01 10.48
C ILE A 140 6.51 -3.02 11.15
N SER A 141 7.21 -3.81 10.34
CA SER A 141 8.21 -4.78 10.82
C SER A 141 9.47 -4.11 11.42
N GLU A 142 9.78 -2.86 11.04
CA GLU A 142 10.86 -2.08 11.66
C GLU A 142 10.40 -1.37 12.94
N VAL A 143 9.19 -0.79 12.93
CA VAL A 143 8.70 0.05 14.03
C VAL A 143 8.31 -0.77 15.27
N ILE A 144 7.61 -1.87 15.08
CA ILE A 144 7.09 -2.69 16.20
C ILE A 144 8.21 -3.19 17.13
N PRO A 145 9.34 -3.76 16.66
CA PRO A 145 10.42 -4.22 17.55
C PRO A 145 11.01 -3.10 18.39
N VAL A 146 11.18 -1.90 17.80
CA VAL A 146 11.71 -0.73 18.48
C VAL A 146 10.85 -0.34 19.67
N PHE A 147 9.56 -0.14 19.45
CA PHE A 147 8.63 0.32 20.50
C PHE A 147 8.05 -0.82 21.36
N SER A 148 8.41 -2.06 21.08
CA SER A 148 8.12 -3.21 21.95
C SER A 148 9.33 -3.67 22.76
N ARG A 149 10.52 -3.10 22.47
CA ARG A 149 11.81 -3.49 23.07
C ARG A 149 12.07 -4.99 22.98
N LYS A 150 11.71 -5.59 21.85
CA LYS A 150 11.84 -7.03 21.61
C LYS A 150 12.34 -7.35 20.21
N PRO A 151 13.14 -8.42 20.05
CA PRO A 151 13.43 -8.97 18.72
C PRO A 151 12.13 -9.31 17.97
N ILE A 152 12.13 -9.08 16.66
CA ILE A 152 11.00 -9.45 15.82
C ILE A 152 10.78 -10.98 15.86
N PHE A 153 9.56 -11.39 16.14
CA PHE A 153 9.22 -12.81 16.12
C PHE A 153 9.06 -13.31 14.69
N GLY A 154 9.63 -14.47 14.40
CA GLY A 154 9.46 -15.12 13.10
C GLY A 154 10.08 -14.40 11.91
N TYR A 155 11.27 -13.79 12.06
CA TYR A 155 11.97 -13.03 11.02
C TYR A 155 11.92 -13.71 9.63
N LYS A 156 12.35 -14.99 9.54
CA LYS A 156 12.36 -15.72 8.25
C LYS A 156 10.95 -15.89 7.68
N ALA A 157 9.97 -16.16 8.53
CA ALA A 157 8.58 -16.30 8.10
C ALA A 157 8.03 -14.99 7.52
N ILE A 158 8.34 -13.83 8.13
CA ILE A 158 7.96 -12.52 7.60
C ILE A 158 8.71 -12.19 6.30
N ALA A 159 10.00 -12.50 6.21
CA ALA A 159 10.80 -12.27 5.01
C ALA A 159 10.25 -13.06 3.81
N TYR A 160 10.11 -14.36 3.97
CA TYR A 160 9.62 -15.24 2.89
C TYR A 160 8.14 -15.02 2.57
N SER A 161 7.30 -14.59 3.54
CA SER A 161 5.92 -14.22 3.24
C SER A 161 5.85 -13.00 2.31
N SER A 162 6.82 -12.09 2.32
CA SER A 162 6.87 -10.97 1.35
C SER A 162 7.05 -11.49 -0.08
N LEU A 163 7.95 -12.45 -0.28
CA LEU A 163 8.15 -13.07 -1.59
C LEU A 163 6.96 -13.94 -2.01
N ALA A 164 6.35 -14.67 -1.06
CA ALA A 164 5.16 -15.48 -1.33
C ALA A 164 3.97 -14.60 -1.78
N ILE A 165 3.73 -13.46 -1.10
CA ILE A 165 2.71 -12.50 -1.51
C ILE A 165 3.00 -12.00 -2.93
N ALA A 166 4.24 -11.61 -3.24
CA ALA A 166 4.61 -11.15 -4.56
C ALA A 166 4.35 -12.21 -5.65
N LEU A 167 4.73 -13.47 -5.39
CA LEU A 167 4.51 -14.56 -6.34
C LEU A 167 3.01 -14.85 -6.56
N ILE A 168 2.24 -15.00 -5.48
CA ILE A 168 0.81 -15.34 -5.56
C ILE A 168 0.03 -14.21 -6.23
N SER A 169 0.46 -12.95 -6.06
CA SER A 169 -0.22 -11.78 -6.63
C SER A 169 -0.38 -11.84 -8.16
N PHE A 170 0.53 -12.52 -8.87
CA PHE A 170 0.42 -12.75 -10.31
C PHE A 170 -0.63 -13.79 -10.71
N LEU A 171 -1.18 -14.54 -9.76
CA LEU A 171 -2.07 -15.67 -10.04
C LEU A 171 -3.53 -15.38 -9.73
N VAL A 172 -3.85 -14.20 -9.18
CA VAL A 172 -5.17 -13.93 -8.58
C VAL A 172 -5.97 -12.82 -9.25
N TRP A 173 -5.47 -12.16 -10.28
CA TRP A 173 -6.09 -10.97 -10.89
C TRP A 173 -7.54 -11.17 -11.32
N GLY A 174 -7.94 -12.39 -11.68
CA GLY A 174 -9.28 -12.65 -12.23
C GLY A 174 -10.43 -12.51 -11.23
N HIS A 175 -10.15 -12.36 -9.92
CA HIS A 175 -11.20 -12.03 -8.97
C HIS A 175 -11.76 -10.61 -9.16
N HIS A 176 -11.06 -9.72 -9.84
CA HIS A 176 -11.60 -8.43 -10.27
C HIS A 176 -12.58 -8.53 -11.44
N MET A 177 -12.77 -9.74 -11.98
CA MET A 177 -13.51 -9.99 -13.21
C MET A 177 -14.61 -11.04 -13.04
N PHE A 178 -15.07 -11.33 -11.83
CA PHE A 178 -16.07 -12.38 -11.57
C PHE A 178 -17.40 -12.14 -12.32
N THR A 179 -17.74 -10.90 -12.64
CA THR A 179 -18.94 -10.51 -13.39
C THR A 179 -18.68 -10.14 -14.85
N SER A 180 -17.45 -10.34 -15.37
CA SER A 180 -17.07 -9.96 -16.74
C SER A 180 -17.48 -10.96 -17.82
N GLY A 181 -18.13 -12.07 -17.47
CA GLY A 181 -18.45 -13.15 -18.40
C GLY A 181 -17.42 -14.27 -18.49
N GLN A 182 -16.42 -14.30 -17.60
CA GLN A 182 -15.51 -15.45 -17.49
C GLN A 182 -16.27 -16.75 -17.22
N SER A 183 -15.71 -17.88 -17.67
CA SER A 183 -16.35 -19.19 -17.42
C SER A 183 -16.44 -19.48 -15.91
N LYS A 184 -17.48 -20.22 -15.51
CA LYS A 184 -17.69 -20.60 -14.11
C LYS A 184 -16.49 -21.34 -13.52
N LEU A 185 -15.83 -22.21 -14.28
CA LEU A 185 -14.63 -22.92 -13.83
C LEU A 185 -13.48 -21.95 -13.51
N ILE A 186 -13.22 -21.00 -14.40
CA ILE A 186 -12.16 -20.00 -14.22
C ILE A 186 -12.46 -19.12 -13.00
N ASN A 187 -13.70 -18.68 -12.81
CA ASN A 187 -14.10 -17.93 -11.62
C ASN A 187 -13.88 -18.71 -10.32
N ILE A 188 -14.19 -20.01 -10.29
CA ILE A 188 -13.93 -20.88 -9.12
C ILE A 188 -12.42 -20.97 -8.85
N ILE A 189 -11.61 -21.17 -9.90
CA ILE A 189 -10.15 -21.27 -9.76
C ILE A 189 -9.59 -19.98 -9.18
N PHE A 190 -9.94 -18.82 -9.72
CA PHE A 190 -9.48 -17.51 -9.18
C PHE A 190 -9.97 -17.28 -7.75
N SER A 191 -11.19 -17.67 -7.41
CA SER A 191 -11.69 -17.58 -6.04
C SER A 191 -10.83 -18.40 -5.08
N VAL A 192 -10.57 -19.67 -5.38
CA VAL A 192 -9.74 -20.56 -4.53
C VAL A 192 -8.32 -20.03 -4.37
N ILE A 193 -7.66 -19.63 -5.46
CA ILE A 193 -6.27 -19.13 -5.40
C ILE A 193 -6.21 -17.80 -4.64
N THR A 194 -7.23 -16.97 -4.72
CA THR A 194 -7.30 -15.69 -3.99
C THR A 194 -7.22 -15.89 -2.48
N PHE A 195 -7.86 -16.94 -1.93
CA PHE A 195 -7.74 -17.25 -0.51
C PHE A 195 -6.31 -17.63 -0.08
N ALA A 196 -5.48 -18.14 -0.98
CA ALA A 196 -4.11 -18.50 -0.66
C ALA A 196 -3.25 -17.27 -0.25
N VAL A 197 -3.58 -16.06 -0.72
CA VAL A 197 -2.90 -14.80 -0.34
C VAL A 197 -3.09 -14.48 1.15
N ALA A 198 -4.19 -14.92 1.75
CA ALA A 198 -4.45 -14.67 3.17
C ALA A 198 -3.42 -15.35 4.08
N VAL A 199 -2.85 -16.48 3.67
CA VAL A 199 -1.89 -17.25 4.49
C VAL A 199 -0.61 -16.46 4.76
N PRO A 200 0.19 -16.04 3.77
CA PRO A 200 1.40 -15.27 4.01
C PRO A 200 1.12 -13.89 4.64
N THR A 201 -0.05 -13.32 4.40
CA THR A 201 -0.48 -12.07 5.04
C THR A 201 -0.76 -12.28 6.53
N ALA A 202 -1.48 -13.33 6.90
CA ALA A 202 -1.76 -13.69 8.28
C ALA A 202 -0.47 -13.99 9.07
N ILE A 203 0.52 -14.66 8.45
CA ILE A 203 1.82 -14.88 9.06
C ILE A 203 2.43 -13.57 9.55
N LYS A 204 2.39 -12.50 8.75
CA LYS A 204 2.93 -11.20 9.16
C LYS A 204 2.15 -10.62 10.35
N VAL A 205 0.83 -10.57 10.26
CA VAL A 205 -0.04 -10.00 11.31
C VAL A 205 0.19 -10.72 12.64
N PHE A 206 0.16 -12.07 12.65
CA PHE A 206 0.38 -12.83 13.88
C PHE A 206 1.79 -12.66 14.44
N ASN A 207 2.82 -12.56 13.58
CA ASN A 207 4.18 -12.35 14.05
C ASN A 207 4.38 -10.95 14.66
N TRP A 208 3.71 -9.90 14.14
CA TRP A 208 3.72 -8.58 14.77
C TRP A 208 3.02 -8.59 16.13
N LEU A 209 1.86 -9.24 16.25
CA LEU A 209 1.17 -9.41 17.53
C LEU A 209 2.03 -10.18 18.55
N TRP A 210 2.69 -11.25 18.10
CA TRP A 210 3.58 -12.04 18.95
C TRP A 210 4.84 -11.30 19.37
N THR A 211 5.34 -10.41 18.52
CA THR A 211 6.46 -9.51 18.86
C THR A 211 6.07 -8.58 20.01
N MET A 212 4.86 -8.03 19.99
CA MET A 212 4.36 -7.16 21.06
C MET A 212 4.00 -7.93 22.34
N TYR A 213 3.61 -9.20 22.23
CA TYR A 213 3.23 -10.01 23.39
C TYR A 213 4.37 -10.13 24.40
N LYS A 214 4.13 -9.75 25.65
CA LYS A 214 5.13 -9.64 26.73
C LYS A 214 6.30 -8.70 26.41
N GLY A 215 6.13 -7.73 25.51
CA GLY A 215 7.06 -6.65 25.25
C GLY A 215 6.76 -5.42 26.13
N SER A 216 7.74 -4.52 26.25
CA SER A 216 7.54 -3.21 26.88
C SER A 216 7.04 -2.22 25.83
N VAL A 217 5.72 -2.22 25.59
CA VAL A 217 5.12 -1.44 24.49
C VAL A 217 5.02 0.03 24.86
N GLU A 218 5.73 0.86 24.10
CA GLU A 218 5.68 2.34 24.19
C GLU A 218 4.74 2.90 23.12
N LEU A 219 3.71 3.63 23.53
CA LEU A 219 2.69 4.20 22.64
C LEU A 219 3.12 5.58 22.10
N SER A 220 4.21 5.60 21.33
CA SER A 220 4.61 6.77 20.54
C SER A 220 3.69 6.99 19.35
N ALA A 221 3.71 8.18 18.72
CA ALA A 221 2.91 8.46 17.52
C ALA A 221 3.20 7.43 16.41
N ALA A 222 4.48 7.09 16.16
CA ALA A 222 4.87 6.07 15.19
C ALA A 222 4.24 4.70 15.52
N MET A 223 4.26 4.30 16.80
CA MET A 223 3.67 3.04 17.24
C MET A 223 2.14 3.05 17.14
N LEU A 224 1.48 4.16 17.47
CA LEU A 224 0.02 4.29 17.32
C LEU A 224 -0.41 4.12 15.87
N TYR A 225 0.29 4.72 14.90
CA TYR A 225 0.04 4.50 13.48
C TYR A 225 0.29 3.04 13.07
N SER A 226 1.29 2.37 13.65
CA SER A 226 1.55 0.94 13.40
C SER A 226 0.43 0.04 13.94
N LEU A 227 -0.08 0.33 15.13
CA LEU A 227 -1.21 -0.40 15.72
C LEU A 227 -2.49 -0.18 14.92
N ALA A 228 -2.74 1.06 14.50
CA ALA A 228 -3.86 1.38 13.62
C ALA A 228 -3.74 0.67 12.27
N PHE A 229 -2.54 0.61 11.68
CA PHE A 229 -2.28 -0.20 10.49
C PHE A 229 -2.73 -1.64 10.69
N ILE A 230 -2.28 -2.31 11.77
CA ILE A 230 -2.65 -3.71 12.03
C ILE A 230 -4.17 -3.86 12.14
N PHE A 231 -4.83 -2.97 12.88
CA PHE A 231 -6.28 -3.01 13.08
C PHE A 231 -7.06 -2.78 11.78
N LEU A 232 -6.78 -1.68 11.09
CA LEU A 232 -7.49 -1.29 9.89
C LEU A 232 -7.21 -2.24 8.72
N PHE A 233 -5.94 -2.63 8.55
CA PHE A 233 -5.55 -3.59 7.52
C PHE A 233 -6.16 -4.98 7.78
N THR A 234 -6.33 -5.39 9.03
CA THR A 234 -7.03 -6.65 9.35
C THR A 234 -8.49 -6.60 8.93
N ILE A 235 -9.20 -5.50 9.18
CA ILE A 235 -10.57 -5.30 8.67
C ILE A 235 -10.58 -5.34 7.15
N GLY A 236 -9.65 -4.61 6.50
CA GLY A 236 -9.50 -4.61 5.05
C GLY A 236 -9.23 -6.00 4.48
N GLY A 237 -8.33 -6.77 5.09
CA GLY A 237 -8.01 -8.14 4.67
C GLY A 237 -9.16 -9.13 4.84
N LEU A 238 -9.86 -9.07 5.98
CA LEU A 238 -11.04 -9.90 6.22
C LEU A 238 -12.19 -9.59 5.26
N THR A 239 -12.46 -8.31 4.99
CA THR A 239 -13.46 -7.91 3.97
C THR A 239 -13.03 -8.29 2.57
N GLY A 240 -11.71 -8.36 2.31
CA GLY A 240 -11.16 -8.90 1.07
C GLY A 240 -11.46 -10.38 0.84
N LEU A 241 -11.60 -11.18 1.92
CA LEU A 241 -12.03 -12.58 1.79
C LEU A 241 -13.48 -12.68 1.29
N PHE A 242 -14.37 -11.75 1.70
CA PHE A 242 -15.73 -11.68 1.15
C PHE A 242 -15.72 -11.39 -0.35
N LEU A 243 -14.90 -10.42 -0.80
CA LEU A 243 -14.76 -10.08 -2.22
C LEU A 243 -14.01 -11.16 -3.02
N GLY A 244 -13.12 -11.93 -2.39
CA GLY A 244 -12.47 -13.09 -3.00
C GLY A 244 -13.38 -14.31 -3.15
N ALA A 245 -14.45 -14.39 -2.36
CA ALA A 245 -15.43 -15.45 -2.43
C ALA A 245 -16.42 -15.20 -3.57
N LEU A 246 -16.36 -15.99 -4.66
CA LEU A 246 -17.19 -15.81 -5.84
C LEU A 246 -18.70 -15.62 -5.51
N ALA A 247 -19.24 -16.44 -4.61
CA ALA A 247 -20.65 -16.36 -4.25
C ALA A 247 -21.05 -15.06 -3.53
N ALA A 248 -20.13 -14.46 -2.78
CA ALA A 248 -20.36 -13.19 -2.11
C ALA A 248 -20.10 -12.01 -3.06
N ASP A 249 -19.03 -12.08 -3.87
CA ASP A 249 -18.66 -10.99 -4.77
C ASP A 249 -19.70 -10.71 -5.86
N VAL A 250 -20.41 -11.70 -6.33
CA VAL A 250 -21.54 -11.50 -7.29
C VAL A 250 -22.55 -10.45 -6.77
N HIS A 251 -22.72 -10.33 -5.45
CA HIS A 251 -23.62 -9.35 -4.81
C HIS A 251 -22.92 -8.06 -4.41
N LEU A 252 -21.59 -8.12 -4.15
CA LEU A 252 -20.81 -6.98 -3.64
C LEU A 252 -20.00 -6.27 -4.73
N HIS A 253 -19.86 -6.91 -5.91
CA HIS A 253 -19.08 -6.38 -7.03
C HIS A 253 -19.61 -5.00 -7.45
N ASP A 254 -18.68 -4.06 -7.64
CA ASP A 254 -18.98 -2.66 -8.00
C ASP A 254 -19.99 -1.94 -7.08
N THR A 255 -20.10 -2.36 -5.81
CA THR A 255 -20.81 -1.64 -4.75
C THR A 255 -19.85 -0.81 -3.89
N TYR A 256 -20.41 -0.01 -2.96
CA TYR A 256 -19.65 0.73 -1.96
C TYR A 256 -18.89 -0.16 -0.96
N PHE A 257 -19.22 -1.47 -0.87
CA PHE A 257 -18.44 -2.43 -0.11
C PHE A 257 -17.01 -2.55 -0.65
N VAL A 258 -16.85 -2.55 -1.98
CA VAL A 258 -15.53 -2.54 -2.63
C VAL A 258 -14.78 -1.24 -2.30
N VAL A 259 -15.46 -0.09 -2.29
CA VAL A 259 -14.86 1.19 -1.95
C VAL A 259 -14.34 1.18 -0.50
N ALA A 260 -15.14 0.71 0.45
CA ALA A 260 -14.74 0.56 1.84
C ALA A 260 -13.53 -0.37 1.98
N HIS A 261 -13.59 -1.58 1.40
CA HIS A 261 -12.48 -2.54 1.40
C HIS A 261 -11.18 -1.92 0.88
N MET A 262 -11.22 -1.30 -0.29
CA MET A 262 -10.03 -0.69 -0.89
C MET A 262 -9.43 0.39 0.02
N HIS A 263 -10.25 1.23 0.66
CA HIS A 263 -9.74 2.27 1.54
C HIS A 263 -9.18 1.72 2.86
N TYR A 264 -9.78 0.68 3.42
CA TYR A 264 -9.22 0.01 4.60
C TYR A 264 -7.85 -0.63 4.32
N VAL A 265 -7.62 -1.16 3.11
CA VAL A 265 -6.31 -1.70 2.71
C VAL A 265 -5.34 -0.59 2.30
N MET A 266 -5.79 0.37 1.46
CA MET A 266 -4.91 1.41 0.89
C MET A 266 -4.59 2.50 1.92
N ILE A 267 -5.59 3.14 2.50
CA ILE A 267 -5.37 4.22 3.46
C ILE A 267 -5.10 3.63 4.83
N GLY A 268 -5.98 2.76 5.34
CA GLY A 268 -5.80 2.10 6.63
C GLY A 268 -4.53 1.26 6.70
N GLY A 269 -4.11 0.67 5.59
CA GLY A 269 -2.82 -0.01 5.43
C GLY A 269 -1.72 0.98 5.01
N THR A 270 -1.58 1.26 3.71
CA THR A 270 -0.40 1.92 3.15
C THR A 270 -0.16 3.32 3.72
N VAL A 271 -1.20 4.16 3.85
CA VAL A 271 -1.02 5.55 4.32
C VAL A 271 -0.75 5.60 5.82
N PHE A 272 -1.42 4.77 6.64
CA PHE A 272 -1.08 4.68 8.07
C PHE A 272 0.33 4.12 8.28
N GLY A 273 0.77 3.15 7.47
CA GLY A 273 2.15 2.69 7.45
C GLY A 273 3.14 3.80 7.07
N LEU A 274 2.82 4.63 6.06
CA LEU A 274 3.61 5.80 5.69
C LEU A 274 3.70 6.82 6.83
N PHE A 275 2.59 7.10 7.54
CA PHE A 275 2.61 8.02 8.67
C PHE A 275 3.41 7.47 9.84
N SER A 276 3.35 6.16 10.08
CA SER A 276 4.27 5.50 11.02
C SER A 276 5.73 5.75 10.64
N ALA A 277 6.09 5.55 9.36
CA ALA A 277 7.44 5.79 8.84
C ALA A 277 7.88 7.24 9.00
N ILE A 278 7.03 8.19 8.61
CA ILE A 278 7.35 9.62 8.71
C ILE A 278 7.66 9.98 10.16
N HIS A 279 6.85 9.57 11.15
CA HIS A 279 7.10 9.87 12.55
C HIS A 279 8.32 9.13 13.09
N PHE A 280 8.54 7.86 12.66
CA PHE A 280 9.70 7.08 13.09
C PHE A 280 11.03 7.63 12.56
N TRP A 281 11.12 7.91 11.26
CA TRP A 281 12.35 8.43 10.65
C TRP A 281 12.44 9.96 10.61
N TYR A 282 11.46 10.68 11.15
CA TYR A 282 11.49 12.15 11.18
C TYR A 282 12.80 12.71 11.76
N PRO A 283 13.32 12.20 12.90
CA PRO A 283 14.62 12.65 13.43
C PRO A 283 15.77 12.46 12.43
N LYS A 284 15.78 11.36 11.70
CA LYS A 284 16.80 11.06 10.68
C LYS A 284 16.68 11.98 9.47
N MET A 285 15.46 12.28 9.01
CA MET A 285 15.25 13.12 7.83
C MET A 285 15.58 14.59 8.09
N TRP A 286 15.24 15.10 9.26
CA TRP A 286 15.27 16.54 9.54
C TRP A 286 16.23 16.95 10.64
N GLY A 287 16.83 16.02 11.41
CA GLY A 287 17.65 16.33 12.58
C GLY A 287 16.90 17.04 13.70
N LYS A 288 15.58 16.94 13.72
CA LYS A 288 14.69 17.64 14.66
C LYS A 288 13.64 16.67 15.21
N MET A 289 13.04 17.04 16.36
CA MET A 289 11.89 16.32 16.93
C MET A 289 10.61 17.11 16.72
N PHE A 290 9.51 16.40 16.53
CA PHE A 290 8.14 16.93 16.54
C PHE A 290 7.56 16.86 17.96
N ASP A 291 6.47 17.61 18.22
CA ASP A 291 5.73 17.55 19.46
C ASP A 291 4.89 16.25 19.51
N GLU A 292 5.31 15.32 20.34
CA GLU A 292 4.71 13.98 20.46
C GLU A 292 3.23 14.04 20.88
N PHE A 293 2.85 14.96 21.77
CA PHE A 293 1.47 15.09 22.22
C PHE A 293 0.56 15.57 21.08
N LYS A 294 1.01 16.56 20.32
CA LYS A 294 0.27 17.06 19.15
C LYS A 294 0.18 15.99 18.06
N ALA A 295 1.24 15.21 17.85
CA ALA A 295 1.23 14.11 16.90
C ALA A 295 0.18 13.04 17.28
N LYS A 296 0.03 12.73 18.57
CA LYS A 296 -1.03 11.83 19.06
C LYS A 296 -2.44 12.39 18.87
N ILE A 297 -2.64 13.70 19.04
CA ILE A 297 -3.92 14.34 18.72
C ILE A 297 -4.23 14.21 17.23
N ALA A 298 -3.25 14.51 16.36
CA ALA A 298 -3.40 14.34 14.90
C ALA A 298 -3.77 12.90 14.54
N PHE A 299 -3.05 11.92 15.09
CA PHE A 299 -3.37 10.50 14.94
C PHE A 299 -4.82 10.19 15.31
N THR A 300 -5.27 10.67 16.47
CA THR A 300 -6.63 10.40 16.96
C THR A 300 -7.70 10.94 16.02
N LEU A 301 -7.53 12.17 15.54
CA LEU A 301 -8.46 12.78 14.57
C LEU A 301 -8.47 12.01 13.24
N ILE A 302 -7.29 11.63 12.73
CA ILE A 302 -7.15 10.87 11.49
C ILE A 302 -7.81 9.48 11.63
N PHE A 303 -7.53 8.77 12.73
CA PHE A 303 -8.08 7.43 12.97
C PHE A 303 -9.60 7.43 13.11
N ILE A 304 -10.15 8.34 13.92
CA ILE A 304 -11.61 8.47 14.11
C ILE A 304 -12.26 8.91 12.80
N GLY A 305 -11.74 9.98 12.17
CA GLY A 305 -12.28 10.48 10.91
C GLY A 305 -12.31 9.43 9.83
N PHE A 306 -11.22 8.66 9.67
CA PHE A 306 -11.13 7.55 8.72
C PHE A 306 -12.24 6.52 8.91
N ASN A 307 -12.47 6.06 10.13
CA ASN A 307 -13.51 5.05 10.41
C ASN A 307 -14.93 5.61 10.17
N ILE A 308 -15.19 6.88 10.53
CA ILE A 308 -16.49 7.52 10.25
C ILE A 308 -16.73 7.66 8.74
N VAL A 309 -15.68 7.89 7.93
CA VAL A 309 -15.81 7.96 6.47
C VAL A 309 -16.11 6.59 5.87
N PHE A 310 -15.27 5.60 6.16
CA PHE A 310 -15.22 4.37 5.34
C PHE A 310 -15.99 3.19 5.93
N PHE A 311 -16.22 3.12 7.24
CA PHE A 311 -17.00 2.03 7.82
C PHE A 311 -18.47 2.03 7.37
N PRO A 312 -19.19 3.18 7.31
CA PRO A 312 -20.55 3.22 6.79
C PRO A 312 -20.68 2.74 5.35
N GLN A 313 -19.59 2.83 4.56
CA GLN A 313 -19.60 2.40 3.17
C GLN A 313 -19.68 0.87 3.02
N PHE A 314 -19.25 0.09 4.02
CA PHE A 314 -19.54 -1.36 4.05
C PHE A 314 -21.05 -1.61 4.14
N ILE A 315 -21.74 -0.84 4.97
CA ILE A 315 -23.21 -0.95 5.14
C ILE A 315 -23.91 -0.55 3.85
N LEU A 316 -23.52 0.60 3.26
CA LEU A 316 -24.06 1.04 1.97
C LEU A 316 -23.88 -0.02 0.87
N GLY A 317 -22.71 -0.64 0.79
CA GLY A 317 -22.43 -1.69 -0.18
C GLY A 317 -23.23 -2.96 0.04
N THR A 318 -23.43 -3.39 1.30
CA THR A 318 -24.30 -4.56 1.61
C THR A 318 -25.78 -4.29 1.35
N GLN A 319 -26.19 -3.02 1.37
CA GLN A 319 -27.53 -2.59 0.97
C GLN A 319 -27.68 -2.44 -0.55
N GLY A 320 -26.63 -2.74 -1.33
CA GLY A 320 -26.67 -2.72 -2.79
C GLY A 320 -26.34 -1.36 -3.43
N MET A 321 -25.85 -0.37 -2.66
CA MET A 321 -25.47 0.90 -3.27
C MET A 321 -24.31 0.71 -4.25
N PRO A 322 -24.49 1.00 -5.57
CA PRO A 322 -23.43 0.88 -6.55
C PRO A 322 -22.39 2.00 -6.42
N ARG A 323 -21.15 1.72 -6.77
CA ARG A 323 -20.08 2.74 -6.91
C ARG A 323 -20.13 3.42 -8.28
N ARG A 324 -19.46 4.57 -8.40
CA ARG A 324 -19.29 5.30 -9.69
C ARG A 324 -20.57 5.95 -10.22
N TYR A 325 -21.53 6.22 -9.36
CA TYR A 325 -22.74 6.98 -9.73
C TYR A 325 -22.57 8.45 -9.35
N PHE A 326 -23.15 9.36 -10.14
CA PHE A 326 -23.09 10.79 -9.84
C PHE A 326 -24.10 11.19 -8.75
N ASN A 327 -25.14 10.37 -8.53
CA ASN A 327 -26.16 10.55 -7.52
C ASN A 327 -26.61 9.21 -6.95
N TYR A 328 -27.23 9.20 -5.79
CA TYR A 328 -27.69 8.00 -5.06
C TYR A 328 -29.14 8.13 -4.63
N ALA A 329 -29.78 7.00 -4.33
CA ALA A 329 -31.16 6.97 -3.86
C ALA A 329 -31.28 7.54 -2.42
N PRO A 330 -32.44 8.13 -2.06
CA PRO A 330 -32.62 8.81 -0.77
C PRO A 330 -32.36 7.94 0.46
N GLU A 331 -32.58 6.64 0.38
CA GLU A 331 -32.31 5.69 1.47
C GLU A 331 -30.83 5.63 1.89
N PHE A 332 -29.90 6.02 1.02
CA PHE A 332 -28.47 6.04 1.30
C PHE A 332 -27.96 7.36 1.88
N GLU A 333 -28.81 8.41 1.88
CA GLU A 333 -28.38 9.78 2.21
C GLU A 333 -27.79 9.91 3.61
N THR A 334 -28.42 9.32 4.64
CA THR A 334 -27.97 9.44 6.03
C THR A 334 -26.54 8.91 6.23
N LEU A 335 -26.20 7.78 5.63
CA LEU A 335 -24.86 7.20 5.74
C LEU A 335 -23.82 7.99 4.92
N HIS A 336 -24.21 8.59 3.80
CA HIS A 336 -23.36 9.51 3.04
C HIS A 336 -23.09 10.80 3.79
N GLN A 337 -24.10 11.39 4.44
CA GLN A 337 -23.91 12.54 5.31
C GLN A 337 -22.95 12.24 6.45
N LEU A 338 -23.09 11.08 7.11
CA LEU A 338 -22.15 10.63 8.14
C LEU A 338 -20.72 10.53 7.61
N SER A 339 -20.52 9.92 6.42
CA SER A 339 -19.22 9.85 5.75
C SER A 339 -18.67 11.26 5.46
N THR A 340 -19.51 12.21 5.06
CA THR A 340 -19.10 13.59 4.81
C THR A 340 -18.61 14.27 6.09
N TYR A 341 -19.30 14.12 7.22
CA TYR A 341 -18.82 14.64 8.51
C TYR A 341 -17.49 14.02 8.94
N GLY A 342 -17.34 12.71 8.72
CA GLY A 342 -16.07 12.01 8.93
C GLY A 342 -14.92 12.60 8.09
N THR A 343 -15.20 13.01 6.85
CA THR A 343 -14.21 13.63 5.96
C THR A 343 -13.68 14.96 6.51
N TRP A 344 -14.52 15.77 7.14
CA TRP A 344 -14.08 17.02 7.77
C TRP A 344 -13.15 16.76 8.95
N ILE A 345 -13.49 15.78 9.81
CA ILE A 345 -12.64 15.39 10.94
C ILE A 345 -11.29 14.87 10.42
N LEU A 346 -11.32 14.01 9.41
CA LEU A 346 -10.13 13.45 8.76
C LEU A 346 -9.25 14.56 8.16
N GLY A 347 -9.86 15.52 7.45
CA GLY A 347 -9.16 16.65 6.85
C GLY A 347 -8.48 17.55 7.90
N VAL A 348 -9.18 17.86 8.99
CA VAL A 348 -8.60 18.60 10.13
C VAL A 348 -7.41 17.82 10.72
N GLY A 349 -7.55 16.50 10.89
CA GLY A 349 -6.47 15.63 11.36
C GLY A 349 -5.22 15.70 10.47
N PHE A 350 -5.37 15.63 9.15
CA PHE A 350 -4.25 15.78 8.20
C PHE A 350 -3.58 17.16 8.29
N ILE A 351 -4.36 18.23 8.30
CA ILE A 351 -3.82 19.59 8.41
C ILE A 351 -3.06 19.74 9.73
N TYR A 352 -3.60 19.21 10.82
CA TYR A 352 -2.94 19.28 12.12
C TYR A 352 -1.67 18.43 12.21
N MET A 353 -1.65 17.27 11.56
CA MET A 353 -0.42 16.46 11.41
C MET A 353 0.66 17.23 10.66
N LEU A 354 0.33 17.84 9.51
CA LEU A 354 1.27 18.65 8.75
C LEU A 354 1.78 19.82 9.58
N TYR A 355 0.91 20.54 10.28
CA TYR A 355 1.30 21.62 11.20
C TYR A 355 2.30 21.14 12.24
N THR A 356 2.09 19.97 12.84
CA THR A 356 2.98 19.39 13.85
C THR A 356 4.35 19.06 13.27
N LEU A 357 4.41 18.50 12.07
CA LEU A 357 5.65 18.15 11.38
C LEU A 357 6.42 19.39 10.89
N PHE A 358 5.74 20.45 10.45
CA PHE A 358 6.38 21.71 10.02
C PHE A 358 6.78 22.64 11.18
N LYS A 359 6.35 22.33 12.42
CA LYS A 359 6.75 23.07 13.65
C LYS A 359 7.49 22.16 14.63
N PRO A 360 8.75 21.78 14.34
CA PRO A 360 9.54 20.96 15.25
C PRO A 360 9.81 21.70 16.57
N VAL A 361 10.00 20.93 17.66
CA VAL A 361 10.18 21.47 19.01
C VAL A 361 11.65 21.56 19.45
N GLY A 362 12.59 20.95 18.72
CA GLY A 362 14.02 21.02 19.05
C GLY A 362 14.87 20.14 18.14
N ALA A 363 16.17 20.12 18.42
CA ALA A 363 17.12 19.19 17.79
C ALA A 363 16.83 17.76 18.25
N ALA A 364 17.06 16.80 17.37
CA ALA A 364 16.94 15.38 17.69
C ALA A 364 18.28 14.78 18.06
N ASP A 365 18.28 13.86 19.02
CA ASP A 365 19.39 12.95 19.22
C ASP A 365 19.61 12.07 18.00
N SER A 366 20.82 11.51 17.87
CA SER A 366 21.13 10.57 16.78
C SER A 366 20.24 9.33 16.83
N ASN A 367 19.81 8.89 18.01
CA ASN A 367 18.98 7.70 18.22
C ASN A 367 17.96 7.91 19.36
N PRO A 368 16.93 8.76 19.16
CA PRO A 368 15.99 9.10 20.23
C PRO A 368 15.12 7.91 20.66
N TYR A 369 15.00 6.89 19.82
CA TYR A 369 14.16 5.72 20.08
C TYR A 369 14.95 4.49 20.57
N ARG A 370 16.26 4.60 20.77
CA ARG A 370 17.14 3.48 21.16
C ARG A 370 16.99 2.27 20.23
N SER A 371 16.90 2.53 18.93
CA SER A 371 16.89 1.49 17.91
C SER A 371 18.28 0.90 17.71
N VAL A 372 18.36 -0.39 17.38
CA VAL A 372 19.62 -1.12 17.17
C VAL A 372 20.02 -1.25 15.71
N SER A 373 19.17 -0.82 14.77
CA SER A 373 19.43 -0.89 13.34
C SER A 373 20.48 0.12 12.86
N LEU A 374 21.08 -0.15 11.69
CA LEU A 374 22.26 0.60 11.21
C LEU A 374 22.00 2.08 10.98
N GLU A 375 20.84 2.47 10.52
CA GLU A 375 20.50 3.89 10.27
C GLU A 375 20.48 4.72 11.56
N TRP A 376 20.29 4.10 12.72
CA TRP A 376 20.31 4.78 14.01
C TRP A 376 21.71 4.89 14.63
N GLN A 377 22.73 4.28 14.00
CA GLN A 377 24.13 4.41 14.40
C GLN A 377 24.84 5.61 13.74
N MET A 378 24.14 6.33 12.88
CA MET A 378 24.62 7.55 12.21
C MET A 378 24.08 8.81 12.86
N PRO A 379 24.71 9.98 12.64
CA PRO A 379 24.14 11.29 13.02
C PRO A 379 22.76 11.53 12.39
N SER A 380 22.02 12.48 12.95
CA SER A 380 20.73 12.93 12.43
C SER A 380 20.79 14.40 12.02
N PRO A 381 20.67 14.78 10.74
CA PRO A 381 20.55 13.93 9.55
C PRO A 381 21.82 13.12 9.23
N PRO A 382 21.73 12.03 8.47
CA PRO A 382 22.91 11.27 8.06
C PRO A 382 23.77 12.08 7.08
N PRO A 383 25.11 11.92 7.10
CA PRO A 383 26.00 12.55 6.12
C PRO A 383 25.80 11.92 4.72
N THR A 384 26.24 12.60 3.67
CA THR A 384 26.04 12.19 2.26
C THR A 384 26.54 10.77 1.97
N LEU A 385 27.63 10.34 2.61
CA LEU A 385 28.20 8.99 2.46
C LEU A 385 27.70 8.00 3.51
N ASN A 386 26.73 8.37 4.35
CA ASN A 386 26.19 7.62 5.47
C ASN A 386 27.25 7.34 6.56
N PHE A 387 28.28 6.56 6.27
CA PHE A 387 29.36 6.18 7.19
C PHE A 387 30.70 6.69 6.66
N LYS A 388 31.61 7.10 7.58
CA LYS A 388 33.01 7.41 7.23
C LYS A 388 33.75 6.16 6.80
N GLU A 389 33.50 5.05 7.49
CA GLU A 389 34.00 3.72 7.17
C GLU A 389 32.80 2.76 7.09
N ILE A 390 32.80 1.89 6.10
CA ILE A 390 31.69 0.94 5.91
C ILE A 390 31.66 -0.04 7.08
N PRO A 391 30.56 -0.10 7.88
CA PRO A 391 30.50 -0.98 9.03
C PRO A 391 30.44 -2.46 8.63
N THR A 392 31.04 -3.33 9.43
CA THR A 392 30.85 -4.77 9.30
C THR A 392 29.72 -5.23 10.20
N VAL A 393 28.68 -5.82 9.61
CA VAL A 393 27.48 -6.28 10.34
C VAL A 393 27.74 -7.66 10.92
N THR A 394 27.77 -7.79 12.22
CA THR A 394 28.03 -9.05 12.92
C THR A 394 26.81 -9.64 13.61
N THR A 395 25.80 -8.81 13.93
CA THR A 395 24.60 -9.19 14.68
C THR A 395 23.33 -9.03 13.84
N SER A 396 22.20 -9.53 14.33
CA SER A 396 20.90 -9.30 13.72
C SER A 396 20.47 -7.82 13.84
N THR A 397 19.74 -7.34 12.86
CA THR A 397 19.12 -5.98 12.87
C THR A 397 18.15 -5.78 14.04
N TYR A 398 17.64 -6.85 14.64
CA TYR A 398 16.60 -6.84 15.68
C TYR A 398 17.09 -7.37 17.03
N ASP A 399 18.36 -7.23 17.33
CA ASP A 399 18.97 -7.77 18.54
C ASP A 399 18.76 -6.83 19.74
N TYR A 400 17.52 -6.74 20.22
CA TYR A 400 17.14 -5.94 21.38
C TYR A 400 17.45 -6.58 22.74
N GLY A 401 17.86 -7.87 22.76
CA GLY A 401 18.10 -8.61 24.00
C GLY A 401 19.51 -8.54 24.55
N THR A 402 20.51 -8.27 23.71
CA THR A 402 21.93 -8.39 24.08
C THR A 402 22.63 -7.06 24.31
N LYS A 403 22.12 -5.93 23.79
CA LYS A 403 22.76 -4.61 23.88
C LYS A 403 22.16 -3.70 24.96
N VAL A 404 20.91 -3.89 25.37
CA VAL A 404 20.24 -2.99 26.34
C VAL A 404 20.62 -3.30 27.79
N GLU A 405 21.09 -4.52 28.09
CA GLU A 405 21.55 -4.89 29.45
C GLU A 405 22.94 -4.37 29.79
N GLN A 406 23.73 -3.83 28.83
CA GLN A 406 25.09 -3.34 29.08
C GLN A 406 25.17 -1.84 29.37
N GLU A 407 24.07 -1.09 29.24
CA GLU A 407 24.06 0.38 29.49
C GLU A 407 23.03 0.82 30.56
N ALA A 408 22.42 -0.13 31.28
CA ALA A 408 21.55 0.13 32.43
C ALA A 408 22.27 -0.15 33.73
#